data_35f26c3b722639502eb10154c7120a7b
#
_entry.id   35f26c3b722639502eb10154c7120a7b
#
_cell.length_a   1.000
_cell.length_b   1.000
_cell.length_c   1.000
_cell.angle_alpha   90.00
_cell.angle_beta   90.00
_cell.angle_gamma   90.00
#
_symmetry.space_group_name_H-M   'P 1'
#
loop_
_entity.id
_entity.type
_entity.pdbx_description
1 polymer ?
#
loop_
_entity_poly.entity_id
_entity_poly.type
_entity_poly.pdbx_seq_one_letter_code
_entity_poly.pdbx_strand_id
1 'polypeptide(L)'
;MANAPIVSWYQTNNDKANEVKNTVNYGTVDADSESLQFTFYIWNNRGGTEDCSKMEEVVFTTRDREGGTGDTTGAIVEAVRDNWFNVRVDSLSESAFTPVGKGGVGTANPSGTKALGTTGTTTNPKGATATVWSAGASYVLGTYVRPTTANGYVYKVTQAGMTDSTQPIWTTVEGNTLIDGSIEYEVIRIEQTPATQEILGFANNTLDNGSNANLAGGNFCQVTVYADVPISASAGKNLLVQRVSYRYV
;
A
#
# COMPACT_ATOMS: atom_id res chain seq x y z
N MET A 1 -2.65 18.68 -10.01
CA MET A 1 -1.83 17.46 -10.18
C MET A 1 -1.82 16.75 -8.84
N ALA A 2 -2.09 15.44 -8.81
CA ALA A 2 -1.98 14.68 -7.56
C ALA A 2 -0.51 14.66 -7.09
N ASN A 3 -0.30 14.66 -5.77
CA ASN A 3 1.05 14.56 -5.20
C ASN A 3 1.63 13.17 -5.49
N ALA A 4 2.94 13.09 -5.71
CA ALA A 4 3.61 11.80 -5.90
C ALA A 4 3.42 10.87 -4.68
N PRO A 5 3.48 9.52 -4.86
CA PRO A 5 3.43 8.57 -3.75
C PRO A 5 4.47 8.86 -2.66
N ILE A 6 4.07 8.68 -1.41
CA ILE A 6 4.94 8.84 -0.24
C ILE A 6 5.21 7.45 0.34
N VAL A 7 6.32 6.84 -0.12
CA VAL A 7 6.65 5.45 0.22
C VAL A 7 7.45 5.38 1.50
N SER A 8 7.04 4.48 2.40
CA SER A 8 7.75 4.17 3.64
C SER A 8 7.62 2.68 3.98
N TRP A 9 8.61 2.13 4.68
CA TRP A 9 8.67 0.72 5.03
C TRP A 9 8.75 0.56 6.54
N TYR A 10 8.03 -0.42 7.07
CA TYR A 10 8.02 -0.71 8.51
C TYR A 10 8.17 -2.20 8.75
N GLN A 11 8.70 -2.54 9.91
CA GLN A 11 8.75 -3.92 10.43
C GLN A 11 7.85 -4.03 11.66
N THR A 12 7.74 -5.20 12.20
CA THR A 12 7.13 -5.56 13.49
C THR A 12 5.86 -4.77 13.84
N ASN A 13 4.72 -5.42 13.76
CA ASN A 13 3.41 -4.87 14.13
C ASN A 13 2.99 -3.59 13.37
N ASN A 14 3.63 -3.30 12.23
CA ASN A 14 3.30 -2.11 11.44
C ASN A 14 3.42 -0.80 12.25
N ASP A 15 4.37 -0.73 13.19
CA ASP A 15 4.59 0.41 14.06
C ASP A 15 5.58 1.39 13.42
N LYS A 16 5.32 2.70 13.50
CA LYS A 16 6.18 3.76 12.96
C LYS A 16 7.56 3.79 13.62
N ALA A 17 7.67 3.38 14.89
CA ALA A 17 8.96 3.23 15.57
C ALA A 17 9.87 2.20 14.89
N ASN A 18 9.31 1.28 14.15
CA ASN A 18 10.01 0.25 13.39
C ASN A 18 10.18 0.60 11.90
N GLU A 19 10.20 1.88 11.56
CA GLU A 19 10.50 2.34 10.20
C GLU A 19 11.89 1.88 9.76
N VAL A 20 11.96 1.27 8.57
CA VAL A 20 13.21 0.77 7.99
C VAL A 20 14.01 1.94 7.41
N LYS A 21 14.83 2.56 8.24
CA LYS A 21 15.73 3.66 7.85
C LYS A 21 17.17 3.22 7.59
N ASN A 22 17.52 2.01 8.02
CA ASN A 22 18.87 1.48 7.99
C ASN A 22 18.92 0.10 7.33
N THR A 23 20.11 -0.45 7.21
CA THR A 23 20.34 -1.79 6.68
C THR A 23 19.62 -2.85 7.53
N VAL A 24 18.85 -3.71 6.88
CA VAL A 24 18.29 -4.92 7.48
C VAL A 24 19.37 -6.02 7.42
N ASN A 25 19.66 -6.64 8.56
CA ASN A 25 20.66 -7.69 8.67
C ASN A 25 19.98 -9.06 8.76
N TYR A 26 20.14 -9.88 7.73
CA TYR A 26 19.63 -11.26 7.68
C TYR A 26 20.50 -12.25 8.48
N GLY A 27 21.57 -11.78 9.12
CA GLY A 27 22.47 -12.61 9.92
C GLY A 27 23.56 -13.29 9.10
N THR A 28 24.25 -14.24 9.74
CA THR A 28 25.11 -15.20 9.08
C THR A 28 24.27 -16.45 8.77
N VAL A 29 24.25 -16.86 7.51
CA VAL A 29 23.47 -18.00 7.03
C VAL A 29 24.45 -18.96 6.37
N ASP A 30 24.46 -20.22 6.82
CA ASP A 30 25.30 -21.26 6.25
C ASP A 30 24.79 -21.69 4.86
N ALA A 31 25.66 -22.23 4.03
CA ALA A 31 25.25 -22.85 2.77
C ALA A 31 24.25 -23.99 3.06
N ASP A 32 23.29 -24.17 2.14
CA ASP A 32 22.17 -25.10 2.26
C ASP A 32 21.24 -24.78 3.45
N SER A 33 21.06 -23.48 3.75
CA SER A 33 20.25 -23.02 4.88
C SER A 33 19.45 -21.76 4.55
N GLU A 34 18.37 -21.53 5.30
CA GLU A 34 17.53 -20.34 5.19
C GLU A 34 17.86 -19.33 6.30
N SER A 35 17.72 -18.05 5.98
CA SER A 35 17.75 -16.99 6.98
C SER A 35 16.48 -16.96 7.83
N LEU A 36 16.45 -16.15 8.89
CA LEU A 36 15.20 -15.75 9.52
C LEU A 36 14.30 -15.04 8.52
N GLN A 37 13.00 -15.20 8.72
CA GLN A 37 11.98 -14.49 7.94
C GLN A 37 11.77 -13.08 8.54
N PHE A 38 11.67 -12.10 7.67
CA PHE A 38 11.36 -10.71 8.03
C PHE A 38 10.06 -10.28 7.37
N THR A 39 9.15 -9.70 8.14
CA THR A 39 7.92 -9.12 7.63
C THR A 39 8.07 -7.61 7.48
N PHE A 40 7.71 -7.11 6.30
CA PHE A 40 7.70 -5.68 5.97
C PHE A 40 6.30 -5.22 5.60
N TYR A 41 5.98 -4.00 6.03
CA TYR A 41 4.79 -3.27 5.63
C TYR A 41 5.24 -2.11 4.73
N ILE A 42 4.91 -2.19 3.45
CA ILE A 42 5.30 -1.22 2.42
C ILE A 42 4.10 -0.31 2.21
N TRP A 43 4.21 0.90 2.68
CA TRP A 43 3.16 1.91 2.69
C TRP A 43 3.27 2.91 1.55
N ASN A 44 2.13 3.40 1.14
CA ASN A 44 1.96 4.67 0.44
C ASN A 44 1.11 5.59 1.32
N ASN A 45 1.58 6.82 1.58
CA ASN A 45 0.86 7.87 2.32
C ASN A 45 0.44 7.48 3.76
N ARG A 46 1.29 6.81 4.52
CA ARG A 46 0.98 6.44 5.91
C ARG A 46 0.68 7.66 6.78
N GLY A 47 -0.51 7.69 7.39
CA GLY A 47 -0.95 8.80 8.26
C GLY A 47 -1.12 10.14 7.54
N GLY A 48 -1.14 10.14 6.20
CA GLY A 48 -1.34 11.34 5.40
C GLY A 48 -2.73 11.95 5.61
N THR A 49 -2.80 13.27 5.70
CA THR A 49 -4.06 14.02 5.84
C THR A 49 -4.71 14.37 4.50
N GLU A 50 -3.93 14.33 3.43
CA GLU A 50 -4.36 14.58 2.05
C GLU A 50 -4.05 13.36 1.19
N ASP A 51 -4.81 13.20 0.11
CA ASP A 51 -4.61 12.13 -0.85
C ASP A 51 -3.33 12.38 -1.68
N CYS A 52 -2.60 11.31 -2.01
CA CYS A 52 -1.56 11.32 -3.03
C CYS A 52 -1.86 10.28 -4.12
N SER A 53 -1.07 10.28 -5.20
CA SER A 53 -1.22 9.30 -6.26
C SER A 53 -1.09 7.88 -5.73
N LYS A 54 -1.91 6.97 -6.23
CA LYS A 54 -1.73 5.53 -6.00
C LYS A 54 -0.46 5.03 -6.69
N MET A 55 0.08 3.94 -6.20
CA MET A 55 1.12 3.16 -6.89
C MET A 55 0.45 2.08 -7.73
N GLU A 56 0.83 1.95 -8.98
CA GLU A 56 0.34 0.96 -9.95
C GLU A 56 1.48 0.07 -10.44
N GLU A 57 1.16 -1.13 -10.90
CA GLU A 57 2.15 -2.11 -11.40
C GLU A 57 3.27 -2.38 -10.39
N VAL A 58 2.89 -2.43 -9.11
CA VAL A 58 3.85 -2.51 -8.00
C VAL A 58 4.55 -3.86 -8.00
N VAL A 59 5.89 -3.84 -8.01
CA VAL A 59 6.70 -5.05 -7.96
C VAL A 59 7.85 -4.92 -6.96
N PHE A 60 8.22 -6.04 -6.35
CA PHE A 60 9.37 -6.19 -5.46
C PHE A 60 10.48 -6.98 -6.15
N THR A 61 11.73 -6.61 -5.90
CA THR A 61 12.92 -7.37 -6.31
C THR A 61 14.11 -7.05 -5.41
N THR A 62 15.20 -7.78 -5.58
CA THR A 62 16.51 -7.43 -5.04
C THR A 62 17.44 -6.97 -6.16
N ARG A 63 18.35 -6.04 -5.84
CA ARG A 63 19.38 -5.53 -6.75
C ARG A 63 20.69 -5.35 -5.98
N ASP A 64 21.82 -5.32 -6.67
CA ASP A 64 23.06 -4.87 -6.06
C ASP A 64 22.97 -3.38 -5.67
N ARG A 65 23.97 -2.85 -4.99
CA ARG A 65 23.93 -1.47 -4.48
C ARG A 65 23.95 -0.40 -5.57
N GLU A 66 24.44 -0.74 -6.75
CA GLU A 66 24.48 0.08 -7.94
C GLU A 66 23.17 -0.03 -8.78
N GLY A 67 22.25 -0.91 -8.36
CA GLY A 67 20.96 -1.14 -9.02
C GLY A 67 20.99 -2.21 -10.12
N GLY A 68 22.10 -2.90 -10.25
CA GLY A 68 22.31 -3.99 -11.21
C GLY A 68 21.77 -5.34 -10.75
N THR A 69 22.08 -6.37 -11.53
CA THR A 69 21.60 -7.76 -11.35
C THR A 69 22.59 -8.66 -10.61
N GLY A 70 23.62 -8.08 -9.99
CA GLY A 70 24.58 -8.78 -9.14
C GLY A 70 25.65 -9.58 -9.89
N ASP A 71 25.76 -9.44 -11.19
CA ASP A 71 26.70 -10.15 -12.08
C ASP A 71 27.83 -9.27 -12.63
N THR A 72 28.03 -8.09 -12.06
CA THR A 72 29.11 -7.20 -12.46
C THR A 72 30.48 -7.82 -12.16
N THR A 73 31.32 -7.96 -13.17
CA THR A 73 32.68 -8.53 -13.04
C THR A 73 33.48 -7.76 -11.97
N GLY A 74 34.02 -8.49 -10.99
CA GLY A 74 34.77 -7.92 -9.86
C GLY A 74 33.91 -7.39 -8.69
N ALA A 75 32.57 -7.41 -8.83
CA ALA A 75 31.62 -6.99 -7.79
C ALA A 75 30.37 -7.88 -7.79
N ILE A 76 30.58 -9.20 -7.81
CA ILE A 76 29.46 -10.16 -7.84
C ILE A 76 28.71 -10.15 -6.50
N VAL A 77 27.38 -10.05 -6.59
CA VAL A 77 26.45 -10.21 -5.46
C VAL A 77 25.60 -11.45 -5.73
N GLU A 78 26.09 -12.62 -5.27
CA GLU A 78 25.47 -13.92 -5.55
C GLU A 78 24.00 -13.97 -5.13
N ALA A 79 23.66 -13.40 -3.99
CA ALA A 79 22.30 -13.35 -3.49
C ALA A 79 21.29 -12.71 -4.46
N VAL A 80 21.74 -11.77 -5.30
CA VAL A 80 20.92 -11.13 -6.35
C VAL A 80 21.02 -11.94 -7.65
N ARG A 81 22.24 -12.27 -8.08
CA ARG A 81 22.50 -12.99 -9.32
C ARG A 81 21.77 -14.32 -9.38
N ASP A 82 21.75 -15.05 -8.26
CA ASP A 82 21.26 -16.41 -8.17
C ASP A 82 19.89 -16.51 -7.46
N ASN A 83 19.21 -15.34 -7.26
CA ASN A 83 17.84 -15.24 -6.75
C ASN A 83 17.62 -15.90 -5.38
N TRP A 84 18.51 -15.68 -4.40
CA TRP A 84 18.41 -16.29 -3.07
C TRP A 84 17.24 -15.76 -2.24
N PHE A 85 16.74 -14.56 -2.53
CA PHE A 85 15.65 -13.96 -1.77
C PHE A 85 14.30 -14.46 -2.25
N ASN A 86 13.49 -14.88 -1.30
CA ASN A 86 12.16 -15.41 -1.49
C ASN A 86 11.14 -14.49 -0.84
N VAL A 87 10.07 -14.15 -1.56
CA VAL A 87 9.04 -13.19 -1.14
C VAL A 87 7.67 -13.80 -1.24
N ARG A 88 6.87 -13.62 -0.19
CA ARG A 88 5.44 -13.94 -0.14
C ARG A 88 4.65 -12.68 0.17
N VAL A 89 3.54 -12.46 -0.52
CA VAL A 89 2.64 -11.32 -0.29
C VAL A 89 1.53 -11.74 0.67
N ASP A 90 1.71 -11.41 1.94
CA ASP A 90 0.78 -11.79 3.01
C ASP A 90 -0.57 -11.03 2.88
N SER A 91 -0.55 -9.79 2.39
CA SER A 91 -1.76 -9.01 2.10
C SER A 91 -2.66 -9.60 1.01
N LEU A 92 -2.14 -10.52 0.21
CA LEU A 92 -2.90 -11.30 -0.78
C LEU A 92 -3.23 -12.72 -0.30
N SER A 93 -2.94 -13.02 0.97
CA SER A 93 -3.12 -14.36 1.57
C SER A 93 -2.39 -15.47 0.80
N GLU A 94 -1.23 -15.16 0.22
CA GLU A 94 -0.41 -16.16 -0.47
C GLU A 94 0.16 -17.19 0.51
N SER A 95 0.27 -18.44 0.07
CA SER A 95 0.90 -19.52 0.84
C SER A 95 2.32 -19.85 0.35
N ALA A 96 2.64 -19.49 -0.90
CA ALA A 96 3.90 -19.83 -1.54
C ALA A 96 4.84 -18.63 -1.64
N PHE A 97 6.14 -18.89 -1.49
CA PHE A 97 7.19 -17.92 -1.74
C PHE A 97 7.61 -17.92 -3.21
N THR A 98 8.06 -16.78 -3.70
CA THR A 98 8.58 -16.59 -5.05
C THR A 98 10.02 -16.07 -4.97
N PRO A 99 11.01 -16.73 -5.59
CA PRO A 99 12.38 -16.22 -5.63
C PRO A 99 12.46 -14.93 -6.45
N VAL A 100 13.25 -13.97 -5.98
CA VAL A 100 13.46 -12.66 -6.63
C VAL A 100 14.94 -12.32 -6.72
N GLY A 101 15.30 -11.53 -7.73
CA GLY A 101 16.67 -11.13 -7.99
C GLY A 101 16.90 -10.81 -9.47
N LYS A 102 17.95 -11.38 -10.06
CA LYS A 102 18.23 -11.21 -11.48
C LYS A 102 17.13 -11.78 -12.38
N GLY A 103 16.53 -12.92 -11.99
CA GLY A 103 15.65 -13.68 -12.87
C GLY A 103 16.42 -14.35 -14.01
N GLY A 104 15.75 -14.54 -15.15
CA GLY A 104 16.36 -15.07 -16.36
C GLY A 104 15.82 -16.43 -16.78
N VAL A 105 16.21 -16.89 -17.96
CA VAL A 105 15.81 -18.16 -18.54
C VAL A 105 16.28 -19.33 -17.65
N GLY A 106 15.39 -20.29 -17.39
CA GLY A 106 15.70 -21.47 -16.58
C GLY A 106 15.56 -21.27 -15.07
N THR A 107 15.18 -20.06 -14.60
CA THR A 107 14.86 -19.81 -13.18
C THR A 107 13.38 -20.03 -12.90
N ALA A 108 13.03 -20.32 -11.63
CA ALA A 108 11.63 -20.48 -11.21
C ALA A 108 10.80 -19.20 -11.38
N ASN A 109 11.45 -18.04 -11.38
CA ASN A 109 10.85 -16.73 -11.66
C ASN A 109 11.68 -15.98 -12.70
N PRO A 110 11.43 -16.15 -14.01
CA PRO A 110 12.24 -15.51 -15.06
C PRO A 110 12.24 -13.97 -15.01
N SER A 111 11.21 -13.33 -14.48
CA SER A 111 11.18 -11.87 -14.33
C SER A 111 12.10 -11.36 -13.21
N GLY A 112 12.45 -12.19 -12.24
CA GLY A 112 13.18 -11.80 -11.04
C GLY A 112 12.43 -10.83 -10.13
N THR A 113 11.12 -10.61 -10.38
CA THR A 113 10.26 -9.68 -9.64
C THR A 113 9.07 -10.41 -9.04
N LYS A 114 8.53 -9.88 -7.96
CA LYS A 114 7.27 -10.32 -7.33
C LYS A 114 6.24 -9.20 -7.41
N ALA A 115 5.09 -9.46 -8.02
CA ALA A 115 3.96 -8.54 -8.00
C ALA A 115 3.49 -8.31 -6.57
N LEU A 116 3.32 -7.05 -6.18
CA LEU A 116 2.79 -6.65 -4.88
C LEU A 116 1.37 -6.11 -5.01
N GLY A 117 0.59 -6.26 -3.95
CA GLY A 117 -0.78 -5.75 -3.87
C GLY A 117 -1.41 -6.05 -2.52
N THR A 118 -2.62 -5.61 -2.34
CA THR A 118 -3.40 -5.85 -1.14
C THR A 118 -4.89 -5.98 -1.48
N THR A 119 -5.60 -6.79 -0.69
CA THR A 119 -7.07 -6.87 -0.72
C THR A 119 -7.71 -5.97 0.33
N GLY A 120 -6.90 -5.23 1.08
CA GLY A 120 -7.37 -4.31 2.11
C GLY A 120 -8.11 -3.12 1.52
N THR A 121 -9.01 -2.55 2.31
CA THR A 121 -9.75 -1.33 1.97
C THR A 121 -9.21 -0.16 2.79
N THR A 122 -9.15 1.03 2.20
CA THR A 122 -8.87 2.28 2.92
C THR A 122 -10.13 3.12 3.01
N THR A 123 -10.42 3.60 4.23
CA THR A 123 -11.49 4.55 4.51
C THR A 123 -10.88 5.91 4.86
N ASN A 124 -11.20 6.92 4.04
CA ASN A 124 -10.73 8.29 4.27
C ASN A 124 -11.37 8.85 5.57
N PRO A 125 -10.60 9.55 6.44
CA PRO A 125 -11.10 10.14 7.68
C PRO A 125 -12.30 11.08 7.53
N LYS A 126 -12.51 11.67 6.37
CA LYS A 126 -13.71 12.48 6.05
C LYS A 126 -15.00 11.71 6.34
N GLY A 127 -15.00 10.38 6.17
CA GLY A 127 -16.14 9.52 6.51
C GLY A 127 -16.46 9.48 7.99
N ALA A 128 -15.44 9.50 8.85
CA ALA A 128 -15.61 9.46 10.30
C ALA A 128 -16.16 10.79 10.86
N THR A 129 -15.84 11.91 10.22
CA THR A 129 -16.26 13.27 10.64
C THR A 129 -17.53 13.76 9.95
N ALA A 130 -18.04 13.04 8.95
CA ALA A 130 -19.24 13.44 8.22
C ALA A 130 -20.49 13.38 9.10
N THR A 131 -21.32 14.42 9.02
CA THR A 131 -22.61 14.48 9.71
C THR A 131 -23.56 13.45 9.10
N VAL A 132 -24.27 12.71 9.93
CA VAL A 132 -25.33 11.80 9.42
C VAL A 132 -26.49 12.65 8.90
N TRP A 133 -26.98 12.30 7.73
CA TRP A 133 -28.16 12.94 7.14
C TRP A 133 -29.36 12.92 8.09
N SER A 134 -30.10 14.00 8.13
CA SER A 134 -31.32 14.13 8.91
C SER A 134 -32.35 14.95 8.12
N ALA A 135 -33.62 14.58 8.20
CA ALA A 135 -34.72 15.25 7.53
C ALA A 135 -34.89 16.70 8.03
N GLY A 136 -35.15 17.64 7.14
CA GLY A 136 -35.36 19.05 7.48
C GLY A 136 -34.17 19.74 8.15
N ALA A 137 -32.96 19.18 8.05
CA ALA A 137 -31.75 19.74 8.61
C ALA A 137 -31.16 20.82 7.70
N SER A 138 -30.61 21.87 8.30
CA SER A 138 -29.85 22.89 7.56
C SER A 138 -28.37 22.57 7.58
N TYR A 139 -27.73 22.56 6.40
CA TYR A 139 -26.29 22.40 6.26
C TYR A 139 -25.65 23.61 5.58
N VAL A 140 -24.45 23.96 6.04
CA VAL A 140 -23.66 25.06 5.48
C VAL A 140 -22.69 24.55 4.43
N LEU A 141 -22.24 25.46 3.57
CA LEU A 141 -21.25 25.18 2.53
C LEU A 141 -20.00 24.48 3.10
N GLY A 142 -19.55 23.43 2.44
CA GLY A 142 -18.37 22.66 2.84
C GLY A 142 -18.63 21.57 3.89
N THR A 143 -19.85 21.46 4.47
CA THR A 143 -20.21 20.36 5.36
C THR A 143 -20.15 19.03 4.60
N TYR A 144 -19.57 18.01 5.22
CA TYR A 144 -19.66 16.63 4.72
C TYR A 144 -20.84 15.91 5.38
N VAL A 145 -21.72 15.37 4.56
CA VAL A 145 -22.90 14.61 4.99
C VAL A 145 -22.76 13.17 4.50
N ARG A 146 -23.20 12.22 5.31
CA ARG A 146 -23.25 10.80 4.92
C ARG A 146 -24.66 10.25 5.04
N PRO A 147 -25.04 9.22 4.25
CA PRO A 147 -26.29 8.49 4.42
C PRO A 147 -26.43 7.93 5.84
N THR A 148 -27.64 7.64 6.26
CA THR A 148 -27.91 6.91 7.51
C THR A 148 -27.30 5.50 7.50
N THR A 149 -27.24 4.86 6.33
CA THR A 149 -26.46 3.64 6.07
C THR A 149 -25.27 4.01 5.19
N ALA A 150 -24.04 3.80 5.69
CA ALA A 150 -22.83 4.10 4.94
C ALA A 150 -22.80 3.35 3.60
N ASN A 151 -22.35 4.02 2.55
CA ASN A 151 -22.29 3.50 1.16
C ASN A 151 -20.91 3.69 0.51
N GLY A 152 -19.86 4.01 1.30
CA GLY A 152 -18.50 4.26 0.81
C GLY A 152 -18.28 5.68 0.28
N TYR A 153 -19.24 6.58 0.45
CA TYR A 153 -19.18 7.97 -0.01
C TYR A 153 -19.61 8.95 1.07
N VAL A 154 -19.15 10.18 0.93
CA VAL A 154 -19.68 11.38 1.61
C VAL A 154 -20.10 12.39 0.56
N TYR A 155 -20.96 13.30 0.97
CA TYR A 155 -21.61 14.27 0.13
C TYR A 155 -21.27 15.67 0.68
N LYS A 156 -20.38 16.38 -0.03
CA LYS A 156 -19.94 17.72 0.36
C LYS A 156 -20.94 18.75 -0.10
N VAL A 157 -21.43 19.56 0.80
CA VAL A 157 -22.37 20.65 0.50
C VAL A 157 -21.69 21.71 -0.37
N THR A 158 -22.16 21.86 -1.61
CA THR A 158 -21.73 22.87 -2.59
C THR A 158 -22.71 24.04 -2.66
N GLN A 159 -23.96 23.84 -2.25
CA GLN A 159 -24.96 24.89 -2.03
C GLN A 159 -25.62 24.66 -0.67
N ALA A 160 -25.53 25.65 0.22
CA ALA A 160 -26.16 25.58 1.53
C ALA A 160 -27.68 25.64 1.42
N GLY A 161 -28.38 24.99 2.35
CA GLY A 161 -29.84 24.93 2.32
C GLY A 161 -30.41 24.03 3.40
N MET A 162 -31.59 23.49 3.15
CA MET A 162 -32.31 22.56 4.02
C MET A 162 -32.62 21.29 3.26
N THR A 163 -32.38 20.12 3.90
CA THR A 163 -32.73 18.80 3.37
C THR A 163 -34.24 18.64 3.23
N ASP A 164 -34.65 17.73 2.36
CA ASP A 164 -36.06 17.32 2.25
C ASP A 164 -36.50 16.51 3.51
N SER A 165 -37.80 16.19 3.56
CA SER A 165 -38.40 15.34 4.58
C SER A 165 -38.01 13.87 4.46
N THR A 166 -37.55 13.44 3.28
CA THR A 166 -37.12 12.06 2.98
C THR A 166 -35.69 12.05 2.46
N GLN A 167 -34.94 11.01 2.85
CA GLN A 167 -33.57 10.82 2.41
C GLN A 167 -33.53 10.67 0.87
N PRO A 168 -32.63 11.37 0.17
CA PRO A 168 -32.51 11.26 -1.27
C PRO A 168 -31.97 9.88 -1.69
N ILE A 169 -32.13 9.56 -2.97
CA ILE A 169 -31.44 8.41 -3.56
C ILE A 169 -29.97 8.81 -3.77
N TRP A 170 -29.09 8.28 -2.93
CA TRP A 170 -27.67 8.60 -2.94
C TRP A 170 -26.97 8.03 -4.18
N THR A 171 -26.54 8.90 -5.11
CA THR A 171 -25.68 8.48 -6.22
C THR A 171 -24.29 8.14 -5.71
N THR A 172 -23.67 7.10 -6.29
CA THR A 172 -22.31 6.63 -5.96
C THR A 172 -21.31 6.88 -7.08
N VAL A 173 -21.61 7.86 -7.94
CA VAL A 173 -20.70 8.28 -9.02
C VAL A 173 -19.92 9.49 -8.55
N GLU A 174 -18.64 9.31 -8.30
CA GLU A 174 -17.74 10.35 -7.81
C GLU A 174 -17.72 11.57 -8.74
N GLY A 175 -17.72 12.77 -8.16
CA GLY A 175 -17.76 14.04 -8.86
C GLY A 175 -19.14 14.46 -9.37
N ASN A 176 -20.14 13.58 -9.32
CA ASN A 176 -21.50 13.98 -9.64
C ASN A 176 -22.10 14.90 -8.57
N THR A 177 -23.12 15.64 -8.95
CA THR A 177 -23.94 16.43 -8.02
C THR A 177 -25.23 15.68 -7.65
N LEU A 178 -25.74 15.97 -6.47
CA LEU A 178 -27.01 15.47 -5.93
C LEU A 178 -27.76 16.61 -5.27
N ILE A 179 -29.07 16.71 -5.54
CA ILE A 179 -29.95 17.71 -4.92
C ILE A 179 -30.84 17.02 -3.87
N ASP A 180 -30.99 17.67 -2.71
CA ASP A 180 -31.84 17.24 -1.61
C ASP A 180 -32.49 18.48 -0.96
N GLY A 181 -33.77 18.67 -1.20
CA GLY A 181 -34.47 19.91 -0.84
C GLY A 181 -33.87 21.11 -1.56
N SER A 182 -33.28 22.04 -0.81
CA SER A 182 -32.56 23.20 -1.34
C SER A 182 -31.04 23.08 -1.30
N ILE A 183 -30.52 21.92 -0.91
CA ILE A 183 -29.09 21.66 -0.83
C ILE A 183 -28.60 21.02 -2.13
N GLU A 184 -27.41 21.40 -2.59
CA GLU A 184 -26.65 20.68 -3.58
C GLU A 184 -25.39 20.08 -2.97
N TYR A 185 -25.08 18.83 -3.33
CA TYR A 185 -23.91 18.09 -2.88
C TYR A 185 -23.01 17.70 -4.05
N GLU A 186 -21.72 17.64 -3.79
CA GLU A 186 -20.72 16.95 -4.59
C GLU A 186 -20.45 15.56 -3.99
N VAL A 187 -20.45 14.50 -4.81
CA VAL A 187 -20.20 13.11 -4.39
C VAL A 187 -18.71 12.85 -4.27
N ILE A 188 -18.25 12.45 -3.09
CA ILE A 188 -16.85 12.15 -2.80
C ILE A 188 -16.72 10.72 -2.30
N ARG A 189 -15.91 9.91 -2.96
CA ARG A 189 -15.58 8.57 -2.51
C ARG A 189 -14.64 8.63 -1.31
N ILE A 190 -14.94 7.87 -0.28
CA ILE A 190 -14.13 7.77 0.94
C ILE A 190 -13.68 6.34 1.26
N GLU A 191 -14.20 5.35 0.56
CA GLU A 191 -13.84 3.95 0.76
C GLU A 191 -13.42 3.34 -0.58
N GLN A 192 -12.24 2.76 -0.64
CA GLN A 192 -11.72 2.12 -1.84
C GLN A 192 -10.84 0.92 -1.51
N THR A 193 -11.02 -0.13 -2.30
CA THR A 193 -10.10 -1.26 -2.40
C THR A 193 -9.25 -1.08 -3.67
N PRO A 194 -7.93 -1.26 -3.61
CA PRO A 194 -7.08 -1.14 -4.78
C PRO A 194 -7.36 -2.26 -5.79
N ALA A 195 -7.04 -2.01 -7.05
CA ALA A 195 -7.00 -3.05 -8.07
C ALA A 195 -5.77 -3.96 -7.90
N THR A 196 -5.67 -4.99 -8.74
CA THR A 196 -4.50 -5.88 -8.75
C THR A 196 -3.21 -5.08 -8.99
N GLN A 197 -2.18 -5.36 -8.18
CA GLN A 197 -0.89 -4.67 -8.21
C GLN A 197 -0.96 -3.16 -7.94
N GLU A 198 -1.95 -2.71 -7.18
CA GLU A 198 -2.05 -1.33 -6.74
C GLU A 198 -1.89 -1.21 -5.22
N ILE A 199 -1.41 -0.06 -4.77
CA ILE A 199 -1.43 0.41 -3.38
C ILE A 199 -1.95 1.84 -3.40
N LEU A 200 -3.04 2.09 -2.66
CA LEU A 200 -3.70 3.39 -2.62
C LEU A 200 -2.83 4.47 -1.97
N GLY A 201 -3.10 5.73 -2.30
CA GLY A 201 -2.51 6.90 -1.67
C GLY A 201 -3.52 7.73 -0.87
N PHE A 202 -4.63 7.16 -0.42
CA PHE A 202 -5.66 7.89 0.28
C PHE A 202 -5.18 8.46 1.62
N ALA A 203 -5.72 9.62 1.99
CA ALA A 203 -5.65 10.11 3.35
C ALA A 203 -6.21 9.05 4.31
N ASN A 204 -5.59 8.92 5.48
CA ASN A 204 -5.97 7.90 6.46
C ASN A 204 -5.66 8.40 7.88
N ASN A 205 -6.15 7.68 8.88
CA ASN A 205 -5.99 8.03 10.29
C ASN A 205 -5.10 7.06 11.05
N THR A 206 -4.18 6.41 10.35
CA THR A 206 -3.23 5.48 10.97
C THR A 206 -2.33 6.21 11.94
N LEU A 207 -2.31 5.78 13.19
CA LEU A 207 -1.47 6.34 14.23
C LEU A 207 -0.05 5.77 14.19
N ASP A 208 0.87 6.42 14.93
CA ASP A 208 2.29 6.05 14.95
C ASP A 208 2.56 4.63 15.44
N ASN A 209 1.72 4.12 16.35
CA ASN A 209 1.82 2.73 16.87
C ASN A 209 1.11 1.69 15.98
N GLY A 210 0.73 2.01 14.76
CA GLY A 210 0.02 1.11 13.85
C GLY A 210 -1.50 0.98 14.13
N SER A 211 -2.04 1.64 15.15
CA SER A 211 -3.49 1.65 15.39
C SER A 211 -4.23 2.23 14.18
N ASN A 212 -5.43 1.71 13.93
CA ASN A 212 -6.23 2.05 12.74
C ASN A 212 -5.63 1.63 11.40
N ALA A 213 -4.54 0.83 11.38
CA ALA A 213 -3.97 0.33 10.13
C ALA A 213 -4.99 -0.47 9.30
N ASN A 214 -5.93 -1.16 9.94
CA ASN A 214 -7.04 -1.85 9.29
C ASN A 214 -7.98 -0.91 8.51
N LEU A 215 -8.06 0.36 8.89
CA LEU A 215 -8.82 1.38 8.14
C LEU A 215 -8.05 1.94 6.95
N ALA A 216 -6.78 1.58 6.81
CA ALA A 216 -5.89 1.97 5.73
C ALA A 216 -5.31 0.75 4.99
N GLY A 217 -6.00 -0.37 5.01
CA GLY A 217 -5.53 -1.64 4.42
C GLY A 217 -5.22 -1.56 2.93
N GLY A 218 -5.83 -0.64 2.20
CA GLY A 218 -5.53 -0.39 0.79
C GLY A 218 -4.25 0.45 0.56
N ASN A 219 -3.72 1.10 1.60
CA ASN A 219 -2.54 1.95 1.52
C ASN A 219 -1.22 1.22 1.78
N PHE A 220 -1.23 -0.05 2.11
CA PHE A 220 -0.03 -0.83 2.32
C PHE A 220 -0.13 -2.27 1.83
N CYS A 221 1.02 -2.83 1.55
CA CYS A 221 1.21 -4.25 1.25
C CYS A 221 2.11 -4.86 2.34
N GLN A 222 1.68 -5.99 2.92
CA GLN A 222 2.50 -6.79 3.82
C GLN A 222 3.18 -7.90 3.04
N VAL A 223 4.49 -8.03 3.22
CA VAL A 223 5.30 -9.08 2.61
C VAL A 223 6.19 -9.75 3.65
N THR A 224 6.40 -11.05 3.49
CA THR A 224 7.42 -11.79 4.24
C THR A 224 8.56 -12.15 3.29
N VAL A 225 9.80 -11.94 3.75
CA VAL A 225 11.02 -12.10 2.95
C VAL A 225 12.06 -12.90 3.75
N TYR A 226 12.73 -13.85 3.09
CA TYR A 226 13.89 -14.55 3.63
C TYR A 226 14.90 -14.85 2.51
N ALA A 227 16.13 -15.19 2.89
CA ALA A 227 17.15 -15.67 1.96
C ALA A 227 17.29 -17.20 2.09
N ASP A 228 17.28 -17.89 0.97
CA ASP A 228 17.61 -19.32 0.82
C ASP A 228 18.99 -19.41 0.18
N VAL A 229 19.99 -19.83 0.96
CA VAL A 229 21.40 -19.83 0.56
C VAL A 229 21.74 -21.21 -0.01
N PRO A 230 22.03 -21.33 -1.32
CA PRO A 230 22.30 -22.62 -1.92
C PRO A 230 23.62 -23.23 -1.41
N ILE A 231 23.73 -24.56 -1.51
CA ILE A 231 24.95 -25.29 -1.11
C ILE A 231 26.20 -24.85 -1.87
N SER A 232 26.02 -24.28 -3.07
CA SER A 232 27.11 -23.77 -3.92
C SER A 232 27.51 -22.34 -3.61
N ALA A 233 26.92 -21.71 -2.58
CA ALA A 233 27.20 -20.33 -2.22
C ALA A 233 28.67 -20.13 -1.82
N SER A 234 29.26 -19.04 -2.30
CA SER A 234 30.60 -18.64 -1.86
C SER A 234 30.53 -17.98 -0.48
N ALA A 235 31.53 -18.28 0.35
CA ALA A 235 31.67 -17.56 1.63
C ALA A 235 31.93 -16.08 1.38
N GLY A 236 31.18 -15.20 2.06
CA GLY A 236 31.36 -13.77 1.91
C GLY A 236 30.16 -12.96 2.38
N LYS A 237 30.24 -11.64 2.18
CA LYS A 237 29.19 -10.69 2.55
C LYS A 237 28.46 -10.22 1.30
N ASN A 238 27.18 -10.53 1.22
CA ASN A 238 26.31 -10.00 0.17
C ASN A 238 25.66 -8.68 0.64
N LEU A 239 25.99 -7.57 -0.05
CA LEU A 239 25.36 -6.26 0.15
C LEU A 239 24.43 -5.96 -1.03
N LEU A 240 23.16 -5.82 -0.72
CA LEU A 240 22.13 -5.65 -1.74
C LEU A 240 21.07 -4.63 -1.30
N VAL A 241 20.18 -4.28 -2.22
CA VAL A 241 19.02 -3.40 -1.99
C VAL A 241 17.75 -4.20 -2.27
N GLN A 242 16.82 -4.18 -1.31
CA GLN A 242 15.44 -4.55 -1.56
C GLN A 242 14.73 -3.36 -2.19
N ARG A 243 14.09 -3.57 -3.32
CA ARG A 243 13.54 -2.50 -4.15
C ARG A 243 12.08 -2.74 -4.48
N VAL A 244 11.26 -1.70 -4.29
CA VAL A 244 9.91 -1.62 -4.86
C VAL A 244 9.93 -0.66 -6.05
N SER A 245 9.35 -1.10 -7.16
CA SER A 245 9.18 -0.29 -8.36
C SER A 245 7.69 -0.19 -8.68
N TYR A 246 7.25 0.96 -9.14
CA TYR A 246 5.85 1.25 -9.43
C TYR A 246 5.74 2.36 -10.47
N ARG A 247 4.56 2.46 -11.08
CA ARG A 247 4.12 3.60 -11.86
C ARG A 247 3.12 4.42 -11.03
N TYR A 248 2.98 5.70 -11.31
CA TYR A 248 1.91 6.56 -10.76
C TYR A 248 1.47 7.61 -11.78
N VAL A 249 0.24 8.12 -11.64
CA VAL A 249 -0.38 9.09 -12.56
C VAL A 249 -0.89 10.30 -11.79
#